data_2659df6980c3837d64995bad343cc7cd
#
_entry.id   2659df6980c3837d64995bad343cc7cd
#
_cell.length_a   1.000
_cell.length_b   1.000
_cell.length_c   1.000
_cell.angle_alpha   90.00
_cell.angle_beta   90.00
_cell.angle_gamma   90.00
#
_symmetry.space_group_name_H-M   'P 1'
#
loop_
_entity.id
_entity.type
_entity.pdbx_description
1 polymer ?
#
loop_
_entity_poly.entity_id
_entity_poly.type
_entity_poly.pdbx_seq_one_letter_code
_entity_poly.pdbx_strand_id
1 'polypeptide(L)'
;MTEKEKIRIQTSETFLLSAILALSGGFQDAYTYNVRNKVFSNAQTGNVVLMSQHLMIGEWMKGLSYLLPILSFALGVLVAERIGHRYKKAKRIHWRQIVVMIEIIILFVVGFIPHRYDMIATMLVSFSCSMQVQSFRRVNGYGYASTMCIGNLRSGTESLSIYLRDRNIGALKKTAHYYGIILIFAIGAGIGGVCSMHIGIRAIWASSVLLAIVCAMMVREHR
;
A
#
# COMPACT_ATOMS: atom_id res chain seq x y z
N MET A 1 -40.79 11.53 2.66
CA MET A 1 -39.59 12.18 2.07
C MET A 1 -38.45 11.91 3.00
N THR A 2 -37.66 10.95 2.67
CA THR A 2 -36.62 10.37 3.49
C THR A 2 -35.39 11.27 3.48
N GLU A 3 -35.02 11.72 4.65
CA GLU A 3 -33.74 12.36 4.96
C GLU A 3 -32.62 11.42 4.45
N LYS A 4 -31.81 11.90 3.50
CA LYS A 4 -30.66 11.17 3.00
C LYS A 4 -29.77 10.85 4.20
N GLU A 5 -29.72 9.59 4.61
CA GLU A 5 -28.66 9.09 5.51
C GLU A 5 -27.33 9.58 4.94
N LYS A 6 -26.76 10.59 5.59
CA LYS A 6 -25.37 10.99 5.36
C LYS A 6 -24.55 9.76 5.73
N ILE A 7 -24.09 9.00 4.73
CA ILE A 7 -23.14 7.91 4.92
C ILE A 7 -21.95 8.55 5.64
N ARG A 8 -21.83 8.27 6.93
CA ARG A 8 -20.71 8.76 7.76
C ARG A 8 -19.45 8.03 7.27
N ILE A 9 -18.67 8.73 6.46
CA ILE A 9 -17.41 8.18 5.93
C ILE A 9 -16.51 7.93 7.13
N GLN A 10 -16.06 6.69 7.32
CA GLN A 10 -15.09 6.35 8.36
C GLN A 10 -13.76 7.07 8.08
N THR A 11 -13.06 7.51 9.11
CA THR A 11 -11.72 8.15 8.97
C THR A 11 -10.76 7.28 8.17
N SER A 12 -10.84 5.96 8.36
CA SER A 12 -10.06 4.98 7.59
C SER A 12 -10.38 4.93 6.08
N GLU A 13 -11.44 5.61 5.63
CA GLU A 13 -11.85 5.72 4.22
C GLU A 13 -11.77 7.15 3.69
N THR A 14 -11.19 8.09 4.44
CA THR A 14 -10.98 9.46 3.98
C THR A 14 -9.87 9.56 2.94
N PHE A 15 -9.96 10.56 2.07
CA PHE A 15 -8.92 10.81 1.07
C PHE A 15 -7.56 11.10 1.73
N LEU A 16 -7.54 11.89 2.81
CA LEU A 16 -6.28 12.24 3.50
C LEU A 16 -5.56 11.00 4.03
N LEU A 17 -6.27 10.09 4.69
CA LEU A 17 -5.67 8.86 5.19
C LEU A 17 -5.18 7.99 4.04
N SER A 18 -5.98 7.84 2.99
CA SER A 18 -5.62 7.09 1.79
C SER A 18 -4.40 7.69 1.06
N ALA A 19 -4.26 9.01 1.08
CA ALA A 19 -3.11 9.73 0.54
C ALA A 19 -1.82 9.40 1.31
N ILE A 20 -1.86 9.39 2.66
CA ILE A 20 -0.69 9.03 3.48
C ILE A 20 -0.31 7.56 3.24
N LEU A 21 -1.29 6.66 3.13
CA LEU A 21 -1.05 5.26 2.80
C LEU A 21 -0.41 5.10 1.40
N ALA A 22 -0.89 5.84 0.40
CA ALA A 22 -0.32 5.82 -0.95
C ALA A 22 1.11 6.38 -0.97
N LEU A 23 1.37 7.47 -0.23
CA LEU A 23 2.70 8.05 -0.07
C LEU A 23 3.67 7.02 0.54
N SER A 24 3.25 6.35 1.63
CA SER A 24 4.03 5.28 2.27
C SER A 24 4.26 4.10 1.32
N GLY A 25 3.25 3.68 0.56
CA GLY A 25 3.37 2.57 -0.38
C GLY A 25 4.37 2.85 -1.51
N GLY A 26 4.33 4.05 -2.09
CA GLY A 26 5.31 4.49 -3.09
C GLY A 26 6.74 4.54 -2.52
N PHE A 27 6.88 5.08 -1.31
CA PHE A 27 8.16 5.11 -0.60
C PHE A 27 8.74 3.71 -0.41
N GLN A 28 7.93 2.75 0.04
CA GLN A 28 8.34 1.36 0.28
C GLN A 28 8.77 0.65 -1.01
N ASP A 29 8.09 0.87 -2.13
CA ASP A 29 8.48 0.31 -3.43
C ASP A 29 9.83 0.85 -3.90
N ALA A 30 10.03 2.15 -3.84
CA ALA A 30 11.31 2.77 -4.19
C ALA A 30 12.44 2.33 -3.24
N TYR A 31 12.16 2.20 -1.94
CA TYR A 31 13.11 1.70 -0.95
C TYR A 31 13.56 0.28 -1.29
N THR A 32 12.63 -0.67 -1.48
CA THR A 32 13.02 -2.06 -1.77
C THR A 32 13.75 -2.17 -3.08
N TYR A 33 13.33 -1.44 -4.10
CA TYR A 33 14.02 -1.43 -5.38
C TYR A 33 15.44 -0.87 -5.30
N ASN A 34 15.68 0.22 -4.55
CA ASN A 34 16.99 0.87 -4.52
C ASN A 34 17.98 0.20 -3.56
N VAL A 35 17.52 -0.26 -2.39
CA VAL A 35 18.40 -0.77 -1.32
C VAL A 35 18.19 -2.24 -0.95
N ARG A 36 17.25 -2.95 -1.59
CA ARG A 36 16.94 -4.36 -1.31
C ARG A 36 16.83 -5.18 -2.60
N ASN A 37 17.96 -5.43 -3.27
CA ASN A 37 18.10 -6.36 -4.41
C ASN A 37 17.23 -6.06 -5.64
N LYS A 38 16.80 -4.82 -5.87
CA LYS A 38 16.00 -4.42 -7.05
C LYS A 38 14.67 -5.16 -7.19
N VAL A 39 14.06 -5.58 -6.09
CA VAL A 39 12.77 -6.27 -6.05
C VAL A 39 11.70 -5.31 -5.53
N PHE A 40 10.54 -5.28 -6.19
CA PHE A 40 9.41 -4.45 -5.73
C PHE A 40 8.65 -5.12 -4.59
N SER A 41 8.23 -4.34 -3.61
CA SER A 41 7.37 -4.83 -2.51
C SER A 41 5.89 -4.90 -2.89
N ASN A 42 5.41 -3.97 -3.74
CA ASN A 42 4.00 -3.88 -4.16
C ASN A 42 3.77 -4.27 -5.62
N ALA A 43 4.70 -3.96 -6.52
CA ALA A 43 4.55 -4.18 -7.96
C ALA A 43 4.74 -5.65 -8.35
N GLN A 44 3.86 -6.53 -7.86
CA GLN A 44 3.98 -7.98 -8.04
C GLN A 44 3.96 -8.42 -9.50
N THR A 45 3.30 -7.67 -10.40
CA THR A 45 3.36 -7.95 -11.85
C THR A 45 4.79 -7.88 -12.36
N GLY A 46 5.58 -6.89 -11.93
CA GLY A 46 6.99 -6.79 -12.27
C GLY A 46 7.81 -7.98 -11.74
N ASN A 47 7.54 -8.38 -10.49
CA ASN A 47 8.19 -9.56 -9.89
C ASN A 47 7.87 -10.85 -10.66
N VAL A 48 6.61 -11.05 -11.10
CA VAL A 48 6.20 -12.21 -11.93
C VAL A 48 6.94 -12.23 -13.26
N VAL A 49 7.03 -11.08 -13.94
CA VAL A 49 7.75 -10.98 -15.23
C VAL A 49 9.23 -11.32 -15.06
N LEU A 50 9.89 -10.69 -14.08
CA LEU A 50 11.31 -10.91 -13.81
C LEU A 50 11.59 -12.36 -13.35
N MET A 51 10.73 -12.91 -12.50
CA MET A 51 10.78 -14.31 -12.10
C MET A 51 10.76 -15.24 -13.33
N SER A 52 9.74 -15.08 -14.18
CA SER A 52 9.58 -15.95 -15.36
C SER A 52 10.76 -15.83 -16.31
N GLN A 53 11.26 -14.62 -16.56
CA GLN A 53 12.43 -14.39 -17.41
C GLN A 53 13.66 -15.10 -16.87
N HIS A 54 13.98 -14.94 -15.58
CA HIS A 54 15.16 -15.57 -14.99
C HIS A 54 15.06 -17.11 -14.95
N LEU A 55 13.87 -17.66 -14.68
CA LEU A 55 13.65 -19.09 -14.72
C LEU A 55 13.86 -19.67 -16.14
N MET A 56 13.37 -18.99 -17.18
CA MET A 56 13.50 -19.43 -18.58
C MET A 56 14.95 -19.41 -19.09
N ILE A 57 15.79 -18.52 -18.59
CA ILE A 57 17.22 -18.47 -18.95
C ILE A 57 18.11 -19.31 -18.02
N GLY A 58 17.52 -20.09 -17.09
CA GLY A 58 18.24 -20.98 -16.19
C GLY A 58 18.83 -20.33 -14.93
N GLU A 59 18.54 -19.08 -14.66
CA GLU A 59 18.98 -18.36 -13.45
C GLU A 59 18.04 -18.64 -12.27
N TRP A 60 17.93 -19.90 -11.85
CA TRP A 60 16.96 -20.39 -10.85
C TRP A 60 16.97 -19.61 -9.54
N MET A 61 18.16 -19.36 -8.98
CA MET A 61 18.28 -18.64 -7.70
C MET A 61 17.75 -17.21 -7.78
N LYS A 62 17.97 -16.55 -8.90
CA LYS A 62 17.47 -15.19 -9.15
C LYS A 62 15.98 -15.20 -9.44
N GLY A 63 15.47 -16.18 -10.17
CA GLY A 63 14.03 -16.39 -10.33
C GLY A 63 13.31 -16.57 -8.99
N LEU A 64 13.84 -17.43 -8.11
CA LEU A 64 13.30 -17.65 -6.76
C LEU A 64 13.31 -16.39 -5.90
N SER A 65 14.29 -15.48 -6.10
CA SER A 65 14.34 -14.21 -5.37
C SER A 65 13.11 -13.31 -5.62
N TYR A 66 12.46 -13.44 -6.77
CA TYR A 66 11.20 -12.74 -7.07
C TYR A 66 9.96 -13.51 -6.60
N LEU A 67 10.04 -14.85 -6.52
CA LEU A 67 8.92 -15.67 -6.03
C LEU A 67 8.62 -15.43 -4.55
N LEU A 68 9.65 -15.30 -3.71
CA LEU A 68 9.48 -15.18 -2.27
C LEU A 68 8.68 -13.93 -1.84
N PRO A 69 8.92 -12.72 -2.38
CA PRO A 69 8.07 -11.56 -2.13
C PRO A 69 6.62 -11.74 -2.60
N ILE A 70 6.38 -12.45 -3.71
CA ILE A 70 5.03 -12.77 -4.20
C ILE A 70 4.29 -13.65 -3.18
N LEU A 71 4.94 -14.70 -2.68
CA LEU A 71 4.36 -15.58 -1.65
C LEU A 71 4.14 -14.84 -0.34
N SER A 72 5.07 -13.96 0.05
CA SER A 72 4.93 -13.11 1.25
C SER A 72 3.76 -12.14 1.12
N PHE A 73 3.55 -11.57 -0.08
CA PHE A 73 2.40 -10.73 -0.37
C PHE A 73 1.09 -11.52 -0.21
N ALA A 74 1.00 -12.71 -0.80
CA ALA A 74 -0.18 -13.57 -0.67
C ALA A 74 -0.46 -13.93 0.80
N LEU A 75 0.57 -14.25 1.57
CA LEU A 75 0.45 -14.54 3.00
C LEU A 75 -0.05 -13.32 3.80
N GLY A 76 0.44 -12.12 3.50
CA GLY A 76 -0.02 -10.89 4.17
C GLY A 76 -1.49 -10.58 3.89
N VAL A 77 -1.98 -10.84 2.66
CA VAL A 77 -3.42 -10.75 2.33
C VAL A 77 -4.22 -11.72 3.19
N LEU A 78 -3.78 -12.99 3.31
CA LEU A 78 -4.45 -14.01 4.13
C LEU A 78 -4.50 -13.61 5.60
N VAL A 79 -3.41 -13.10 6.15
CA VAL A 79 -3.33 -12.67 7.55
C VAL A 79 -4.24 -11.47 7.81
N ALA A 80 -4.21 -10.46 6.94
CA ALA A 80 -5.06 -9.28 7.07
C ALA A 80 -6.56 -9.65 7.00
N GLU A 81 -6.94 -10.59 6.12
CA GLU A 81 -8.30 -11.10 6.02
C GLU A 81 -8.73 -11.81 7.32
N ARG A 82 -7.87 -12.64 7.89
CA ARG A 82 -8.12 -13.31 9.17
C ARG A 82 -8.28 -12.32 10.33
N ILE A 83 -7.42 -11.31 10.39
CA ILE A 83 -7.53 -10.22 11.39
C ILE A 83 -8.87 -9.49 11.20
N GLY A 84 -9.20 -9.10 9.97
CA GLY A 84 -10.45 -8.44 9.65
C GLY A 84 -11.66 -9.27 10.09
N HIS A 85 -11.71 -10.56 9.72
CA HIS A 85 -12.81 -11.44 10.08
C HIS A 85 -12.97 -11.60 11.61
N ARG A 86 -11.86 -11.80 12.34
CA ARG A 86 -11.88 -12.03 13.79
C ARG A 86 -12.21 -10.78 14.60
N TYR A 87 -11.67 -9.62 14.21
CA TYR A 87 -11.72 -8.38 15.00
C TYR A 87 -12.68 -7.31 14.46
N LYS A 88 -13.42 -7.57 13.37
CA LYS A 88 -14.36 -6.61 12.76
C LYS A 88 -15.45 -6.12 13.75
N LYS A 89 -15.82 -6.94 14.73
CA LYS A 89 -16.83 -6.62 15.76
C LYS A 89 -16.22 -6.14 17.08
N ALA A 90 -14.89 -5.98 17.17
CA ALA A 90 -14.24 -5.52 18.39
C ALA A 90 -14.59 -4.07 18.70
N LYS A 91 -15.05 -3.79 19.92
CA LYS A 91 -15.53 -2.45 20.32
C LYS A 91 -14.42 -1.50 20.76
N ARG A 92 -13.26 -2.00 21.19
CA ARG A 92 -12.20 -1.17 21.79
C ARG A 92 -11.15 -0.69 20.80
N ILE A 93 -10.80 -1.52 19.81
CA ILE A 93 -9.76 -1.19 18.81
C ILE A 93 -10.31 -1.59 17.44
N HIS A 94 -10.24 -0.66 16.49
CA HIS A 94 -10.63 -0.97 15.12
C HIS A 94 -9.63 -1.94 14.52
N TRP A 95 -10.08 -3.02 13.85
CA TRP A 95 -9.21 -4.06 13.30
C TRP A 95 -8.13 -3.52 12.33
N ARG A 96 -8.43 -2.43 11.60
CA ARG A 96 -7.44 -1.76 10.73
C ARG A 96 -6.29 -1.14 11.53
N GLN A 97 -6.53 -0.68 12.76
CA GLN A 97 -5.46 -0.19 13.64
C GLN A 97 -4.50 -1.30 14.04
N ILE A 98 -5.03 -2.52 14.29
CA ILE A 98 -4.20 -3.69 14.59
C ILE A 98 -3.26 -3.97 13.41
N VAL A 99 -3.79 -3.95 12.19
CA VAL A 99 -2.99 -4.15 10.97
C VAL A 99 -1.89 -3.09 10.87
N VAL A 100 -2.23 -1.80 10.98
CA VAL A 100 -1.25 -0.72 10.88
C VAL A 100 -0.18 -0.80 11.98
N MET A 101 -0.54 -1.21 13.20
CA MET A 101 0.45 -1.43 14.27
C MET A 101 1.42 -2.56 13.93
N ILE A 102 0.93 -3.66 13.37
CA ILE A 102 1.79 -4.75 12.90
C ILE A 102 2.73 -4.26 11.79
N GLU A 103 2.22 -3.48 10.82
CA GLU A 103 3.03 -2.89 9.76
C GLU A 103 4.14 -1.99 10.32
N ILE A 104 3.81 -1.09 11.27
CA ILE A 104 4.79 -0.21 11.91
C ILE A 104 5.92 -1.02 12.54
N ILE A 105 5.59 -2.09 13.29
CA ILE A 105 6.57 -2.95 13.94
C ILE A 105 7.45 -3.65 12.90
N ILE A 106 6.86 -4.21 11.85
CA ILE A 106 7.59 -4.90 10.78
C ILE A 106 8.57 -3.94 10.10
N LEU A 107 8.10 -2.76 9.66
CA LEU A 107 8.94 -1.79 8.96
C LEU A 107 10.03 -1.21 9.88
N PHE A 108 9.74 -1.03 11.16
CA PHE A 108 10.74 -0.63 12.14
C PHE A 108 11.86 -1.67 12.26
N VAL A 109 11.50 -2.96 12.37
CA VAL A 109 12.46 -4.07 12.41
C VAL A 109 13.28 -4.16 11.11
N VAL A 110 12.64 -3.97 9.95
CA VAL A 110 13.31 -3.99 8.64
C VAL A 110 14.46 -2.99 8.55
N GLY A 111 14.34 -1.83 9.20
CA GLY A 111 15.40 -0.81 9.21
C GLY A 111 16.69 -1.24 9.93
N PHE A 112 16.67 -2.33 10.71
CA PHE A 112 17.86 -2.91 11.36
C PHE A 112 18.44 -4.10 10.59
N ILE A 113 17.72 -4.65 9.60
CA ILE A 113 18.18 -5.84 8.86
C ILE A 113 19.32 -5.46 7.93
N PRO A 114 20.54 -6.03 8.11
CA PRO A 114 21.68 -5.71 7.25
C PRO A 114 21.51 -6.30 5.84
N HIS A 115 22.25 -5.77 4.87
CA HIS A 115 22.19 -6.19 3.45
C HIS A 115 22.38 -7.69 3.21
N ARG A 116 23.08 -8.39 4.11
CA ARG A 116 23.20 -9.86 4.05
C ARG A 116 21.83 -10.57 3.97
N TYR A 117 20.78 -9.95 4.52
CA TYR A 117 19.44 -10.50 4.63
C TYR A 117 18.40 -9.67 3.84
N ASP A 118 18.81 -9.04 2.75
CA ASP A 118 17.92 -8.20 1.91
C ASP A 118 16.68 -8.94 1.43
N MET A 119 16.79 -10.24 1.15
CA MET A 119 15.64 -11.09 0.79
C MET A 119 14.58 -11.10 1.91
N ILE A 120 15.00 -11.33 3.15
CA ILE A 120 14.08 -11.34 4.30
C ILE A 120 13.46 -9.95 4.48
N ALA A 121 14.26 -8.89 4.35
CA ALA A 121 13.75 -7.53 4.42
C ALA A 121 12.68 -7.26 3.35
N THR A 122 12.91 -7.64 2.10
CA THR A 122 11.94 -7.48 1.00
C THR A 122 10.67 -8.30 1.23
N MET A 123 10.80 -9.53 1.72
CA MET A 123 9.65 -10.37 2.09
C MET A 123 8.78 -9.72 3.16
N LEU A 124 9.40 -9.16 4.20
CA LEU A 124 8.69 -8.47 5.30
C LEU A 124 7.99 -7.20 4.81
N VAL A 125 8.64 -6.40 3.96
CA VAL A 125 8.00 -5.21 3.36
C VAL A 125 6.84 -5.61 2.46
N SER A 126 7.00 -6.65 1.63
CA SER A 126 5.95 -7.15 0.74
C SER A 126 4.74 -7.68 1.55
N PHE A 127 5.00 -8.41 2.63
CA PHE A 127 3.98 -8.85 3.57
C PHE A 127 3.23 -7.67 4.20
N SER A 128 3.96 -6.66 4.69
CA SER A 128 3.39 -5.43 5.27
C SER A 128 2.51 -4.69 4.26
N CYS A 129 3.03 -4.43 3.06
CA CYS A 129 2.29 -3.77 1.99
C CYS A 129 0.98 -4.47 1.65
N SER A 130 0.99 -5.80 1.57
CA SER A 130 -0.20 -6.59 1.24
C SER A 130 -1.27 -6.51 2.34
N MET A 131 -0.86 -6.45 3.61
CA MET A 131 -1.77 -6.23 4.73
C MET A 131 -2.47 -4.86 4.60
N GLN A 132 -1.73 -3.81 4.24
CA GLN A 132 -2.28 -2.48 3.97
C GLN A 132 -3.31 -2.51 2.84
N VAL A 133 -2.94 -3.08 1.68
CA VAL A 133 -3.81 -3.16 0.50
C VAL A 133 -5.11 -3.89 0.81
N GLN A 134 -5.04 -5.01 1.54
CA GLN A 134 -6.23 -5.79 1.91
C GLN A 134 -7.12 -5.07 2.92
N SER A 135 -6.54 -4.28 3.82
CA SER A 135 -7.29 -3.61 4.89
C SER A 135 -7.92 -2.28 4.46
N PHE A 136 -7.30 -1.56 3.53
CA PHE A 136 -7.72 -0.23 3.09
C PHE A 136 -8.14 -0.25 1.62
N ARG A 137 -9.34 -0.80 1.37
CA ARG A 137 -9.87 -1.06 0.01
C ARG A 137 -10.81 0.02 -0.52
N ARG A 138 -11.10 1.05 0.27
CA ARG A 138 -12.03 2.13 -0.10
C ARG A 138 -11.49 3.50 0.24
N VAL A 139 -11.77 4.48 -0.62
CA VAL A 139 -11.56 5.91 -0.39
C VAL A 139 -12.84 6.65 -0.73
N ASN A 140 -13.40 7.40 0.24
CA ASN A 140 -14.66 8.12 0.06
C ASN A 140 -15.78 7.26 -0.57
N GLY A 141 -15.86 5.98 -0.19
CA GLY A 141 -16.81 5.02 -0.75
C GLY A 141 -16.40 4.37 -2.08
N TYR A 142 -15.34 4.84 -2.73
CA TYR A 142 -14.83 4.25 -3.99
C TYR A 142 -13.83 3.14 -3.70
N GLY A 143 -13.95 2.02 -4.42
CA GLY A 143 -12.94 0.96 -4.37
C GLY A 143 -11.62 1.44 -4.96
N TYR A 144 -10.52 1.31 -4.22
CA TYR A 144 -9.17 1.66 -4.66
C TYR A 144 -8.13 0.72 -4.06
N ALA A 145 -6.89 0.83 -4.52
CA ALA A 145 -5.76 0.21 -3.86
C ALA A 145 -4.67 1.28 -3.64
N SER A 146 -4.20 1.42 -2.40
CA SER A 146 -3.22 2.46 -2.02
C SER A 146 -1.89 2.34 -2.78
N THR A 147 -1.54 1.14 -3.23
CA THR A 147 -0.24 0.82 -3.84
C THR A 147 -0.34 0.26 -5.27
N MET A 148 -1.54 0.18 -5.86
CA MET A 148 -1.74 -0.37 -7.20
C MET A 148 -2.13 0.72 -8.19
N CYS A 149 -1.14 1.29 -8.88
CA CYS A 149 -1.37 2.37 -9.84
C CYS A 149 -2.28 1.96 -11.01
N ILE A 150 -2.13 0.75 -11.57
CA ILE A 150 -2.86 0.34 -12.78
C ILE A 150 -4.37 0.23 -12.54
N GLY A 151 -4.81 -0.28 -11.39
CA GLY A 151 -6.23 -0.37 -11.04
C GLY A 151 -6.86 1.03 -10.87
N ASN A 152 -6.14 1.93 -10.20
CA ASN A 152 -6.57 3.31 -10.01
C ASN A 152 -6.58 4.08 -11.34
N LEU A 153 -5.58 3.88 -12.21
CA LEU A 153 -5.50 4.49 -13.54
C LEU A 153 -6.71 4.09 -14.39
N ARG A 154 -7.01 2.79 -14.47
CA ARG A 154 -8.18 2.26 -15.19
C ARG A 154 -9.48 2.92 -14.69
N SER A 155 -9.72 2.87 -13.37
CA SER A 155 -10.96 3.39 -12.78
C SER A 155 -11.07 4.91 -12.90
N GLY A 156 -9.93 5.63 -12.81
CA GLY A 156 -9.86 7.07 -13.02
C GLY A 156 -10.17 7.46 -14.45
N THR A 157 -9.59 6.75 -15.43
CA THR A 157 -9.82 7.01 -16.87
C THR A 157 -11.26 6.67 -17.30
N GLU A 158 -11.81 5.57 -16.77
CA GLU A 158 -13.23 5.22 -16.97
C GLU A 158 -14.14 6.34 -16.45
N SER A 159 -13.88 6.83 -15.25
CA SER A 159 -14.66 7.93 -14.66
C SER A 159 -14.49 9.24 -15.44
N LEU A 160 -13.31 9.52 -15.97
CA LEU A 160 -13.05 10.67 -16.85
C LEU A 160 -13.87 10.56 -18.16
N SER A 161 -13.92 9.37 -18.77
CA SER A 161 -14.75 9.12 -19.96
C SER A 161 -16.22 9.41 -19.71
N ILE A 162 -16.75 8.98 -18.55
CA ILE A 162 -18.13 9.29 -18.14
C ILE A 162 -18.34 10.80 -18.01
N TYR A 163 -17.38 11.52 -17.37
CA TYR A 163 -17.48 12.98 -17.26
C TYR A 163 -17.46 13.68 -18.61
N LEU A 164 -16.58 13.27 -19.51
CA LEU A 164 -16.47 13.89 -20.84
C LEU A 164 -17.75 13.70 -21.66
N ARG A 165 -18.42 12.53 -21.53
CA ARG A 165 -19.66 12.21 -22.23
C ARG A 165 -20.88 12.88 -21.61
N ASP A 166 -21.05 12.72 -20.29
CA ASP A 166 -22.31 13.01 -19.59
C ASP A 166 -22.23 14.29 -18.74
N ARG A 167 -21.06 14.97 -18.68
CA ARG A 167 -20.78 16.13 -17.83
C ARG A 167 -21.10 15.89 -16.34
N ASN A 168 -21.02 14.65 -15.89
CA ASN A 168 -21.30 14.28 -14.52
C ASN A 168 -20.18 14.72 -13.57
N ILE A 169 -20.44 15.73 -12.73
CA ILE A 169 -19.47 16.26 -11.76
C ILE A 169 -19.04 15.19 -10.73
N GLY A 170 -19.92 14.24 -10.39
CA GLY A 170 -19.57 13.11 -9.53
C GLY A 170 -18.48 12.23 -10.13
N ALA A 171 -18.54 11.98 -11.45
CA ALA A 171 -17.50 11.25 -12.18
C ALA A 171 -16.17 12.03 -12.20
N LEU A 172 -16.20 13.36 -12.36
CA LEU A 172 -15.00 14.18 -12.30
C LEU A 172 -14.33 14.13 -10.91
N LYS A 173 -15.11 14.22 -9.83
CA LYS A 173 -14.59 14.06 -8.46
C LYS A 173 -13.94 12.69 -8.26
N LYS A 174 -14.56 11.62 -8.76
CA LYS A 174 -14.02 10.26 -8.71
C LYS A 174 -12.71 10.15 -9.48
N THR A 175 -12.62 10.76 -10.67
CA THR A 175 -11.39 10.87 -11.46
C THR A 175 -10.27 11.54 -10.67
N ALA A 176 -10.55 12.69 -10.06
CA ALA A 176 -9.58 13.44 -9.27
C ALA A 176 -9.06 12.62 -8.07
N HIS A 177 -9.91 11.80 -7.42
CA HIS A 177 -9.47 10.90 -6.35
C HIS A 177 -8.48 9.86 -6.85
N TYR A 178 -8.77 9.16 -7.94
CA TYR A 178 -7.89 8.12 -8.46
C TYR A 178 -6.55 8.67 -8.96
N TYR A 179 -6.57 9.75 -9.73
CA TYR A 179 -5.34 10.37 -10.21
C TYR A 179 -4.54 11.04 -9.09
N GLY A 180 -5.23 11.60 -8.09
CA GLY A 180 -4.60 12.14 -6.89
C GLY A 180 -3.83 11.05 -6.12
N ILE A 181 -4.41 9.87 -5.93
CA ILE A 181 -3.73 8.75 -5.28
C ILE A 181 -2.49 8.30 -6.07
N ILE A 182 -2.59 8.21 -7.41
CA ILE A 182 -1.44 7.84 -8.26
C ILE A 182 -0.32 8.88 -8.14
N LEU A 183 -0.67 10.17 -8.19
CA LEU A 183 0.30 11.26 -8.05
C LEU A 183 1.00 11.23 -6.69
N ILE A 184 0.25 11.02 -5.62
CA ILE A 184 0.80 10.95 -4.26
C ILE A 184 1.69 9.71 -4.10
N PHE A 185 1.30 8.57 -4.68
CA PHE A 185 2.18 7.39 -4.74
C PHE A 185 3.49 7.69 -5.47
N ALA A 186 3.42 8.36 -6.63
CA ALA A 186 4.61 8.74 -7.39
C ALA A 186 5.53 9.70 -6.61
N ILE A 187 4.95 10.68 -5.89
CA ILE A 187 5.70 11.56 -4.99
C ILE A 187 6.38 10.74 -3.88
N GLY A 188 5.65 9.79 -3.27
CA GLY A 188 6.20 8.89 -2.28
C GLY A 188 7.36 8.07 -2.81
N ALA A 189 7.23 7.53 -4.02
CA ALA A 189 8.30 6.79 -4.69
C ALA A 189 9.52 7.67 -4.99
N GLY A 190 9.32 8.90 -5.45
CA GLY A 190 10.40 9.86 -5.68
C GLY A 190 11.17 10.19 -4.39
N ILE A 191 10.44 10.56 -3.33
CA ILE A 191 11.03 10.85 -2.01
C ILE A 191 11.72 9.59 -1.45
N GLY A 192 11.06 8.43 -1.53
CA GLY A 192 11.61 7.16 -1.06
C GLY A 192 12.87 6.77 -1.78
N GLY A 193 12.93 6.99 -3.11
CA GLY A 193 14.12 6.76 -3.91
C GLY A 193 15.31 7.62 -3.47
N VAL A 194 15.10 8.94 -3.34
CA VAL A 194 16.14 9.88 -2.89
C VAL A 194 16.59 9.56 -1.45
N CYS A 195 15.65 9.42 -0.52
CA CYS A 195 15.98 9.10 0.87
C CYS A 195 16.74 7.78 1.00
N SER A 196 16.36 6.76 0.24
CA SER A 196 17.01 5.45 0.27
C SER A 196 18.46 5.50 -0.22
N MET A 197 18.75 6.33 -1.23
CA MET A 197 20.12 6.52 -1.72
C MET A 197 21.02 7.22 -0.70
N HIS A 198 20.48 8.14 0.11
CA HIS A 198 21.27 8.90 1.10
C HIS A 198 21.33 8.26 2.47
N ILE A 199 20.26 7.62 2.94
CA ILE A 199 20.11 7.08 4.30
C ILE A 199 20.29 5.56 4.32
N GLY A 200 20.18 4.89 3.16
CA GLY A 200 20.30 3.44 3.04
C GLY A 200 19.14 2.70 3.70
N ILE A 201 19.46 1.57 4.37
CA ILE A 201 18.47 0.65 4.94
C ILE A 201 17.54 1.29 5.99
N ARG A 202 17.97 2.35 6.65
CA ARG A 202 17.18 3.04 7.69
C ARG A 202 16.12 3.97 7.12
N ALA A 203 16.16 4.28 5.82
CA ALA A 203 15.16 5.11 5.18
C ALA A 203 13.73 4.59 5.37
N ILE A 204 13.55 3.26 5.52
CA ILE A 204 12.23 2.63 5.74
C ILE A 204 11.49 3.16 6.98
N TRP A 205 12.21 3.70 7.96
CA TRP A 205 11.59 4.28 9.16
C TRP A 205 10.70 5.48 8.85
N ALA A 206 10.92 6.18 7.74
CA ALA A 206 10.01 7.24 7.29
C ALA A 206 8.60 6.68 7.03
N SER A 207 8.49 5.48 6.43
CA SER A 207 7.19 4.79 6.27
C SER A 207 6.58 4.40 7.62
N SER A 208 7.39 3.94 8.59
CA SER A 208 6.89 3.66 9.94
C SER A 208 6.29 4.91 10.61
N VAL A 209 6.92 6.08 10.43
CA VAL A 209 6.39 7.36 10.93
C VAL A 209 5.08 7.74 10.22
N LEU A 210 4.99 7.61 8.90
CA LEU A 210 3.76 7.88 8.15
C LEU A 210 2.61 6.98 8.62
N LEU A 211 2.86 5.70 8.84
CA LEU A 211 1.87 4.76 9.36
C LEU A 211 1.50 5.04 10.82
N ALA A 212 2.42 5.55 11.64
CA ALA A 212 2.10 5.99 12.99
C ALA A 212 1.13 7.19 12.98
N ILE A 213 1.28 8.12 12.03
CA ILE A 213 0.31 9.22 11.82
C ILE A 213 -1.05 8.66 11.43
N VAL A 214 -1.11 7.70 10.50
CA VAL A 214 -2.37 7.00 10.12
C VAL A 214 -3.03 6.35 11.33
N CYS A 215 -2.27 5.65 12.15
CA CYS A 215 -2.76 5.02 13.37
C CYS A 215 -3.35 6.05 14.35
N ALA A 216 -2.64 7.16 14.58
CA ALA A 216 -3.10 8.26 15.45
C ALA A 216 -4.38 8.93 14.93
N MET A 217 -4.53 9.11 13.61
CA MET A 217 -5.76 9.65 13.01
C MET A 217 -6.97 8.74 13.27
N MET A 218 -6.79 7.42 13.19
CA MET A 218 -7.87 6.46 13.46
C MET A 218 -8.25 6.37 14.94
N VAL A 219 -7.32 6.64 15.88
CA VAL A 219 -7.62 6.65 17.33
C VAL A 219 -8.54 7.80 17.70
N ARG A 220 -8.38 8.97 17.06
CA ARG A 220 -9.22 10.16 17.35
C ARG A 220 -10.70 9.98 16.99
N GLU A 221 -11.03 9.06 16.10
CA GLU A 221 -12.43 8.80 15.71
C GLU A 221 -13.21 7.98 16.75
N HIS A 222 -12.52 7.18 17.56
CA HIS A 222 -13.14 6.32 18.57
C HIS A 222 -13.38 7.01 19.93
N ARG A 223 -12.95 8.26 20.06
CA ARG A 223 -13.27 9.12 21.21
C ARG A 223 -14.41 10.08 20.87
#